data_bd8ecbedcf7afa3dc7286436b308b540
#
_entry.id   bd8ecbedcf7afa3dc7286436b308b540
#
_cell.length_a   1.000
_cell.length_b   1.000
_cell.length_c   1.000
_cell.angle_alpha   90.00
_cell.angle_beta   90.00
_cell.angle_gamma   90.00
#
_symmetry.space_group_name_H-M   'P 1'
#
loop_
_entity.id
_entity.type
_entity.pdbx_description
1 polymer ?
#
loop_
_entity_poly.entity_id
_entity_poly.type
_entity_poly.pdbx_seq_one_letter_code
_entity_poly.pdbx_strand_id
1 'polypeptide(L)'
;TRVRSSAASDVYKRQDYQENGLANSNGKYHIEGKSDPMVATLDSPNMIAFFEAERVYPDIAAQRWYERLVGLDDHKARLLIELEMLLYPERLEQWSKRYHGGQVLRVCELYGNRVPLILLEGDVGTGKTALAETIGDTLARQAGEGRQVHMLKINTQVRGTGQVGEMSDLIAQAFAQVEVRAKALGGDPVLLLLDEADALAVSRETQQMHHEDKAGLNTLLQRLDKLRLTRLPIAALFITNRPEALDPAIRRRAALDLHFARPGDDIRARILLTSVPELRLGEAEVTELVRLTGPNEPKNKGVPFTASDLTDRLLPAALRCAYSERRALDVRDLIEQARMLEPTPILRMI
;
A
#
# COMPACT_ATOMS: atom_id res chain seq x y z
N THR A 1 -25.20 -28.19 -41.74
CA THR A 1 -24.11 -27.77 -42.64
C THR A 1 -23.08 -27.02 -41.78
N ARG A 2 -21.92 -27.65 -41.66
CA ARG A 2 -20.71 -27.08 -41.01
C ARG A 2 -20.27 -25.81 -41.72
N VAL A 3 -19.66 -24.86 -41.01
CA VAL A 3 -18.32 -24.32 -41.34
C VAL A 3 -17.88 -23.28 -40.28
N ARG A 4 -16.82 -23.63 -39.52
CA ARG A 4 -15.62 -22.88 -39.14
C ARG A 4 -15.72 -21.63 -38.28
N SER A 5 -15.39 -21.80 -36.99
CA SER A 5 -14.71 -20.83 -36.15
C SER A 5 -13.21 -21.22 -36.08
N SER A 6 -12.33 -20.41 -36.60
CA SER A 6 -10.90 -20.45 -36.30
C SER A 6 -10.22 -19.28 -37.00
N ALA A 7 -10.09 -18.16 -36.33
CA ALA A 7 -9.17 -17.08 -36.68
C ALA A 7 -9.22 -15.95 -35.61
N ALA A 8 -8.83 -16.23 -34.38
CA ALA A 8 -8.61 -15.19 -33.38
C ALA A 8 -7.58 -15.59 -32.29
N SER A 9 -6.67 -16.53 -32.57
CA SER A 9 -5.64 -16.88 -31.55
C SER A 9 -4.18 -16.82 -32.02
N ASP A 10 -3.90 -16.30 -33.25
CA ASP A 10 -2.54 -16.35 -33.81
C ASP A 10 -1.86 -14.99 -34.06
N VAL A 11 -2.21 -13.96 -33.29
CA VAL A 11 -1.56 -12.62 -33.45
C VAL A 11 -0.58 -12.27 -32.33
N TYR A 12 -0.38 -13.11 -31.30
CA TYR A 12 0.53 -12.80 -30.18
C TYR A 12 1.72 -13.77 -30.05
N LYS A 13 2.26 -14.28 -31.18
CA LYS A 13 3.55 -14.98 -31.15
C LYS A 13 4.35 -14.68 -32.41
N ARG A 14 5.06 -13.54 -32.42
CA ARG A 14 6.29 -13.30 -33.22
C ARG A 14 6.78 -11.88 -32.96
N GLN A 15 7.70 -11.73 -32.04
CA GLN A 15 8.80 -10.74 -32.07
C GLN A 15 10.01 -11.45 -31.47
N ASP A 16 10.75 -12.01 -32.23
CA ASP A 16 12.13 -12.15 -32.64
C ASP A 16 13.18 -11.79 -31.58
N TYR A 17 13.80 -12.85 -31.06
CA TYR A 17 15.18 -12.81 -30.60
C TYR A 17 16.09 -13.10 -31.82
N GLN A 18 16.85 -12.12 -32.27
CA GLN A 18 18.06 -12.33 -33.05
C GLN A 18 19.23 -12.43 -32.10
N GLU A 19 19.66 -13.63 -31.78
CA GLU A 19 20.97 -13.91 -31.21
C GLU A 19 21.96 -14.24 -32.33
N ASN A 20 23.01 -13.42 -32.44
CA ASN A 20 24.20 -13.73 -33.20
C ASN A 20 25.05 -14.76 -32.43
N GLY A 21 24.94 -16.01 -32.80
CA GLY A 21 25.80 -17.09 -32.31
C GLY A 21 26.52 -17.77 -33.44
N LEU A 22 27.83 -17.71 -33.48
CA LEU A 22 28.67 -18.49 -34.39
C LEU A 22 28.69 -19.97 -33.93
N ALA A 23 28.17 -20.84 -34.79
CA ALA A 23 28.18 -22.29 -34.57
C ALA A 23 29.49 -22.90 -35.01
N ASN A 24 30.09 -23.74 -34.18
CA ASN A 24 31.18 -24.62 -34.52
C ASN A 24 30.67 -25.96 -35.01
N SER A 25 31.42 -26.60 -35.92
CA SER A 25 31.09 -27.74 -36.76
C SER A 25 30.81 -29.09 -36.07
N ASN A 26 30.65 -29.15 -34.75
CA ASN A 26 30.42 -30.40 -34.01
C ASN A 26 29.18 -30.41 -33.06
N GLY A 27 28.23 -29.52 -33.24
CA GLY A 27 26.88 -29.67 -32.66
C GLY A 27 26.78 -29.83 -31.13
N LYS A 28 27.77 -29.39 -30.33
CA LYS A 28 27.70 -29.37 -28.88
C LYS A 28 27.98 -27.96 -28.38
N TYR A 29 26.96 -27.34 -27.79
CA TYR A 29 27.08 -26.07 -27.11
C TYR A 29 27.71 -26.28 -25.72
N HIS A 30 28.91 -25.77 -25.53
CA HIS A 30 29.49 -25.55 -24.20
C HIS A 30 29.23 -24.09 -23.82
N ILE A 31 28.36 -23.88 -22.83
CA ILE A 31 28.23 -22.59 -22.17
C ILE A 31 29.20 -22.62 -20.98
N GLU A 32 30.34 -21.97 -21.11
CA GLU A 32 31.15 -21.59 -19.95
C GLU A 32 30.49 -20.39 -19.26
N GLY A 33 29.58 -20.69 -18.31
CA GLY A 33 29.08 -19.71 -17.38
C GLY A 33 30.16 -19.37 -16.35
N LYS A 34 30.65 -18.14 -16.40
CA LYS A 34 31.27 -17.53 -15.19
C LYS A 34 30.17 -17.44 -14.15
N SER A 35 30.28 -18.24 -13.11
CA SER A 35 29.43 -18.18 -11.93
C SER A 35 29.70 -16.87 -11.20
N ASP A 36 28.77 -15.92 -11.31
CA ASP A 36 28.64 -14.84 -10.33
C ASP A 36 28.25 -15.48 -8.98
N PRO A 37 28.96 -15.17 -7.90
CA PRO A 37 28.63 -15.72 -6.60
C PRO A 37 27.45 -14.97 -5.98
N MET A 38 26.47 -15.75 -5.55
CA MET A 38 25.38 -15.37 -4.65
C MET A 38 24.18 -14.59 -5.20
N VAL A 39 23.48 -15.17 -6.15
CA VAL A 39 22.02 -15.17 -6.07
C VAL A 39 21.62 -16.52 -5.49
N ALA A 40 21.45 -16.59 -4.19
CA ALA A 40 20.87 -17.76 -3.55
C ALA A 40 19.40 -17.82 -4.00
N THR A 41 19.11 -18.68 -4.95
CA THR A 41 17.75 -19.13 -5.26
C THR A 41 17.22 -19.83 -4.01
N LEU A 42 16.30 -19.14 -3.33
CA LEU A 42 15.56 -19.66 -2.17
C LEU A 42 14.43 -20.60 -2.66
N ASP A 43 14.81 -21.67 -3.33
CA ASP A 43 13.95 -22.83 -3.59
C ASP A 43 14.17 -23.87 -2.49
N SER A 44 13.55 -23.62 -1.32
CA SER A 44 13.35 -24.64 -0.30
C SER A 44 11.84 -24.88 -0.16
N PRO A 45 11.34 -26.10 -0.39
CA PRO A 45 9.90 -26.39 -0.49
C PRO A 45 9.11 -26.32 0.82
N ASN A 46 9.65 -25.69 1.88
CA ASN A 46 9.01 -25.55 3.19
C ASN A 46 9.17 -24.16 3.84
N MET A 47 9.50 -23.11 3.08
CA MET A 47 9.51 -21.76 3.63
C MET A 47 8.11 -21.14 3.51
N ILE A 48 7.51 -20.84 4.67
CA ILE A 48 6.36 -19.93 4.75
C ILE A 48 6.82 -18.64 4.10
N ALA A 49 6.13 -18.20 3.03
CA ALA A 49 6.42 -16.92 2.41
C ALA A 49 5.99 -15.82 3.41
N PHE A 50 6.95 -15.20 4.11
CA PHE A 50 6.69 -14.11 5.07
C PHE A 50 6.08 -12.89 4.39
N PHE A 51 6.30 -12.75 3.09
CA PHE A 51 5.84 -11.61 2.32
C PHE A 51 4.85 -12.08 1.25
N GLU A 52 3.68 -11.46 1.22
CA GLU A 52 2.67 -11.70 0.18
C GLU A 52 2.97 -10.90 -1.11
N ALA A 53 3.73 -9.80 -0.98
CA ALA A 53 4.14 -8.98 -2.11
C ALA A 53 5.49 -8.31 -1.86
N GLU A 54 6.28 -8.20 -2.92
CA GLU A 54 7.51 -7.41 -3.00
C GLU A 54 7.38 -6.48 -4.20
N ARG A 55 7.74 -5.20 -4.03
CA ARG A 55 7.76 -4.22 -5.12
C ARG A 55 9.03 -3.39 -5.05
N VAL A 56 9.50 -2.98 -6.21
CA VAL A 56 10.66 -2.09 -6.36
C VAL A 56 10.20 -0.85 -7.11
N TYR A 57 10.54 0.31 -6.59
CA TYR A 57 10.23 1.59 -7.20
C TYR A 57 11.51 2.30 -7.68
N PRO A 58 11.44 3.15 -8.72
CA PRO A 58 10.22 3.68 -9.34
C PRO A 58 9.48 2.66 -10.21
N ASP A 59 8.13 2.72 -10.20
CA ASP A 59 7.22 1.88 -10.97
C ASP A 59 6.11 2.75 -11.61
N ILE A 60 5.99 2.72 -12.93
CA ILE A 60 5.01 3.52 -13.68
C ILE A 60 3.56 3.16 -13.30
N ALA A 61 3.28 1.89 -12.98
CA ALA A 61 1.95 1.49 -12.55
C ALA A 61 1.60 2.12 -11.19
N ALA A 62 2.54 2.08 -10.24
CA ALA A 62 2.38 2.72 -8.93
C ALA A 62 2.21 4.24 -9.06
N GLN A 63 2.97 4.90 -9.94
CA GLN A 63 2.81 6.33 -10.23
C GLN A 63 1.39 6.67 -10.68
N ARG A 64 0.88 5.94 -11.67
CA ARG A 64 -0.48 6.16 -12.19
C ARG A 64 -1.57 5.94 -11.12
N TRP A 65 -1.39 4.96 -10.27
CA TRP A 65 -2.30 4.72 -9.14
C TRP A 65 -2.23 5.84 -8.11
N TYR A 66 -1.04 6.30 -7.76
CA TYR A 66 -0.83 7.41 -6.82
C TYR A 66 -1.51 8.70 -7.32
N GLU A 67 -1.41 9.00 -8.62
CA GLU A 67 -2.04 10.17 -9.24
C GLU A 67 -3.57 10.11 -9.17
N ARG A 68 -4.16 8.91 -9.22
CA ARG A 68 -5.62 8.69 -9.11
C ARG A 68 -6.17 8.80 -7.69
N LEU A 69 -5.33 8.85 -6.67
CA LEU A 69 -5.77 9.02 -5.28
C LEU A 69 -6.14 10.48 -5.04
N VAL A 70 -7.40 10.80 -5.31
CA VAL A 70 -7.97 12.15 -5.21
C VAL A 70 -8.35 12.47 -3.77
N GLY A 71 -8.07 13.71 -3.32
CA GLY A 71 -8.44 14.18 -1.99
C GLY A 71 -7.55 13.72 -0.84
N LEU A 72 -6.42 13.08 -1.16
CA LEU A 72 -5.41 12.65 -0.19
C LEU A 72 -4.16 13.55 -0.22
N ASP A 73 -4.25 14.77 -0.73
CA ASP A 73 -3.11 15.64 -0.97
C ASP A 73 -2.31 15.92 0.33
N ASP A 74 -3.01 16.22 1.43
CA ASP A 74 -2.38 16.42 2.76
C ASP A 74 -1.75 15.12 3.28
N HIS A 75 -2.45 13.99 3.17
CA HIS A 75 -1.93 12.68 3.58
C HIS A 75 -0.68 12.30 2.80
N LYS A 76 -0.68 12.52 1.47
CA LYS A 76 0.48 12.31 0.60
C LYS A 76 1.67 13.15 1.03
N ALA A 77 1.46 14.44 1.25
CA ALA A 77 2.52 15.37 1.64
C ALA A 77 3.11 15.01 3.01
N ARG A 78 2.26 14.80 4.02
CA ARG A 78 2.70 14.45 5.37
C ARG A 78 3.42 13.10 5.42
N LEU A 79 2.88 12.08 4.74
CA LEU A 79 3.50 10.76 4.68
C LEU A 79 4.88 10.82 4.01
N LEU A 80 4.99 11.57 2.90
CA LEU A 80 6.24 11.70 2.16
C LEU A 80 7.33 12.38 2.99
N ILE A 81 7.00 13.51 3.63
CA ILE A 81 7.94 14.23 4.52
C ILE A 81 8.40 13.32 5.66
N GLU A 82 7.47 12.60 6.32
CA GLU A 82 7.81 11.70 7.41
C GLU A 82 8.73 10.56 6.95
N LEU A 83 8.43 9.94 5.82
CA LEU A 83 9.27 8.90 5.22
C LEU A 83 10.66 9.43 4.85
N GLU A 84 10.73 10.63 4.28
CA GLU A 84 12.01 11.26 3.94
C GLU A 84 12.88 11.47 5.20
N MET A 85 12.29 11.99 6.28
CA MET A 85 13.00 12.23 7.53
C MET A 85 13.44 10.94 8.22
N LEU A 86 12.65 9.87 8.14
CA LEU A 86 12.98 8.58 8.76
C LEU A 86 14.03 7.79 7.99
N LEU A 87 13.97 7.84 6.65
CA LEU A 87 14.77 6.98 5.76
C LEU A 87 16.06 7.65 5.30
N TYR A 88 16.13 8.99 5.33
CA TYR A 88 17.29 9.77 4.91
C TYR A 88 17.72 10.78 5.99
N PRO A 89 18.16 10.28 7.18
CA PRO A 89 18.53 11.15 8.30
C PRO A 89 19.63 12.16 7.96
N GLU A 90 20.50 11.84 6.99
CA GLU A 90 21.54 12.75 6.50
C GLU A 90 20.95 13.99 5.82
N ARG A 91 19.79 13.90 5.18
CA ARG A 91 19.09 15.06 4.59
C ARG A 91 18.54 15.98 5.67
N LEU A 92 18.02 15.40 6.75
CA LEU A 92 17.55 16.16 7.91
C LEU A 92 18.71 16.92 8.58
N GLU A 93 19.88 16.31 8.72
CA GLU A 93 21.08 16.96 9.23
C GLU A 93 21.57 18.07 8.28
N GLN A 94 21.60 17.83 6.98
CA GLN A 94 21.96 18.82 5.97
C GLN A 94 21.02 20.02 5.98
N TRP A 95 19.70 19.78 6.09
CA TRP A 95 18.70 20.82 6.27
C TRP A 95 18.98 21.64 7.53
N SER A 96 19.24 20.99 8.66
CA SER A 96 19.55 21.66 9.91
C SER A 96 20.77 22.56 9.78
N LYS A 97 21.88 22.04 9.25
CA LYS A 97 23.12 22.82 9.04
C LYS A 97 22.90 24.01 8.10
N ARG A 98 22.09 23.82 7.03
CA ARG A 98 21.83 24.89 6.03
C ARG A 98 21.08 26.07 6.61
N TYR A 99 20.09 25.81 7.47
CA TYR A 99 19.19 26.84 7.96
C TYR A 99 19.50 27.35 9.39
N HIS A 100 20.45 26.70 10.10
CA HIS A 100 20.77 27.01 11.50
C HIS A 100 22.27 27.26 11.71
N GLY A 101 22.88 28.05 10.82
CA GLY A 101 24.27 28.52 11.00
C GLY A 101 25.31 27.40 11.04
N GLY A 102 25.09 26.29 10.31
CA GLY A 102 26.01 25.16 10.26
C GLY A 102 25.86 24.14 11.40
N GLN A 103 24.89 24.34 12.29
CA GLN A 103 24.66 23.45 13.43
C GLN A 103 23.61 22.39 13.15
N VAL A 104 23.80 21.19 13.72
CA VAL A 104 22.75 20.17 13.79
C VAL A 104 21.93 20.43 15.05
N LEU A 105 20.64 20.70 14.90
CA LEU A 105 19.75 20.90 16.03
C LEU A 105 19.57 19.59 16.82
N ARG A 106 19.57 19.70 18.16
CA ARG A 106 19.32 18.55 19.03
C ARG A 106 18.01 17.82 18.74
N VAL A 107 17.00 18.52 18.24
CA VAL A 107 15.72 17.92 17.83
C VAL A 107 15.89 16.93 16.68
N CYS A 108 16.87 17.11 15.79
CA CYS A 108 17.16 16.14 14.72
C CYS A 108 17.68 14.80 15.30
N GLU A 109 18.53 14.88 16.34
CA GLU A 109 19.02 13.68 17.04
C GLU A 109 17.87 12.97 17.78
N LEU A 110 17.01 13.73 18.46
CA LEU A 110 15.82 13.19 19.14
C LEU A 110 14.87 12.52 18.13
N TYR A 111 14.72 13.11 16.95
CA TYR A 111 13.89 12.57 15.88
C TYR A 111 14.48 11.26 15.34
N GLY A 112 15.79 11.21 15.07
CA GLY A 112 16.48 9.99 14.59
C GLY A 112 16.45 8.81 15.58
N ASN A 113 16.07 9.08 16.84
CA ASN A 113 15.87 8.04 17.85
C ASN A 113 14.42 7.55 17.97
N ARG A 114 13.52 7.95 17.07
CA ARG A 114 12.12 7.45 17.05
C ARG A 114 12.06 6.05 16.45
N VAL A 115 11.03 5.30 16.82
CA VAL A 115 10.69 4.05 16.14
C VAL A 115 10.18 4.43 14.74
N PRO A 116 10.73 3.85 13.66
CA PRO A 116 10.33 4.18 12.30
C PRO A 116 9.00 3.50 11.94
N LEU A 117 7.94 3.86 12.65
CA LEU A 117 6.59 3.34 12.50
C LEU A 117 5.63 4.46 12.14
N ILE A 118 4.85 4.25 11.09
CA ILE A 118 3.77 5.13 10.65
C ILE A 118 2.47 4.35 10.70
N LEU A 119 1.42 4.93 11.27
CA LEU A 119 0.08 4.39 11.30
C LEU A 119 -0.80 5.06 10.25
N LEU A 120 -1.54 4.25 9.49
CA LEU A 120 -2.56 4.67 8.54
C LEU A 120 -3.88 4.06 9.02
N GLU A 121 -4.73 4.87 9.63
CA GLU A 121 -5.96 4.39 10.25
C GLU A 121 -7.21 5.07 9.70
N GLY A 122 -8.34 4.43 9.82
CA GLY A 122 -9.64 4.99 9.41
C GLY A 122 -10.51 3.99 8.66
N ASP A 123 -11.57 4.48 8.06
CA ASP A 123 -12.62 3.65 7.50
C ASP A 123 -12.18 2.86 6.26
N VAL A 124 -12.87 1.74 5.98
CA VAL A 124 -12.63 0.92 4.77
C VAL A 124 -12.89 1.75 3.51
N GLY A 125 -12.08 1.54 2.46
CA GLY A 125 -12.29 2.19 1.16
C GLY A 125 -11.92 3.67 1.11
N THR A 126 -11.12 4.18 2.08
CA THR A 126 -10.65 5.57 2.12
C THR A 126 -9.28 5.80 1.46
N GLY A 127 -8.66 4.73 0.92
CA GLY A 127 -7.41 4.82 0.15
C GLY A 127 -6.11 4.55 0.92
N LYS A 128 -6.16 4.10 2.18
CA LYS A 128 -4.98 3.82 3.02
C LYS A 128 -3.98 2.86 2.37
N THR A 129 -4.44 1.66 2.03
CA THR A 129 -3.61 0.62 1.41
C THR A 129 -3.07 1.08 0.06
N ALA A 130 -3.91 1.71 -0.75
CA ALA A 130 -3.50 2.23 -2.06
C ALA A 130 -2.41 3.32 -1.93
N LEU A 131 -2.51 4.22 -0.94
CA LEU A 131 -1.46 5.21 -0.69
C LEU A 131 -0.17 4.53 -0.20
N ALA A 132 -0.26 3.62 0.76
CA ALA A 132 0.91 2.90 1.29
C ALA A 132 1.64 2.10 0.21
N GLU A 133 0.90 1.44 -0.70
CA GLU A 133 1.46 0.64 -1.80
C GLU A 133 2.00 1.46 -2.97
N THR A 134 1.79 2.78 -3.00
CA THR A 134 2.20 3.62 -4.13
C THR A 134 3.17 4.74 -3.76
N ILE A 135 3.24 5.14 -2.48
CA ILE A 135 4.08 6.25 -2.01
C ILE A 135 5.57 6.03 -2.29
N GLY A 136 6.01 4.76 -2.31
CA GLY A 136 7.39 4.38 -2.60
C GLY A 136 7.89 4.88 -3.96
N ASP A 137 7.01 4.98 -4.95
CA ASP A 137 7.36 5.52 -6.27
C ASP A 137 7.75 7.00 -6.20
N THR A 138 6.93 7.81 -5.54
CA THR A 138 7.22 9.25 -5.37
C THR A 138 8.50 9.44 -4.56
N LEU A 139 8.68 8.65 -3.50
CA LEU A 139 9.88 8.70 -2.67
C LEU A 139 11.15 8.35 -3.47
N ALA A 140 11.10 7.29 -4.30
CA ALA A 140 12.24 6.89 -5.15
C ALA A 140 12.59 7.98 -6.17
N ARG A 141 11.60 8.57 -6.84
CA ARG A 141 11.83 9.66 -7.80
C ARG A 141 12.42 10.91 -7.15
N GLN A 142 12.02 11.24 -5.93
CA GLN A 142 12.60 12.37 -5.19
C GLN A 142 13.99 12.07 -4.62
N ALA A 143 14.34 10.80 -4.43
CA ALA A 143 15.67 10.41 -3.97
C ALA A 143 16.76 10.67 -5.03
N GLY A 144 16.39 10.73 -6.31
CA GLY A 144 17.29 11.00 -7.44
C GLY A 144 17.53 9.78 -8.33
N GLU A 145 18.21 10.01 -9.44
CA GLU A 145 18.49 8.96 -10.43
C GLU A 145 19.26 7.78 -9.83
N GLY A 146 18.85 6.57 -10.18
CA GLY A 146 19.49 5.32 -9.75
C GLY A 146 19.15 4.88 -8.33
N ARG A 147 18.38 5.66 -7.57
CA ARG A 147 17.89 5.24 -6.25
C ARG A 147 16.62 4.42 -6.38
N GLN A 148 16.56 3.35 -5.59
CA GLN A 148 15.39 2.50 -5.49
C GLN A 148 14.77 2.58 -4.10
N VAL A 149 13.49 2.24 -4.02
CA VAL A 149 12.77 1.99 -2.76
C VAL A 149 12.13 0.63 -2.88
N HIS A 150 12.32 -0.21 -1.89
CA HIS A 150 11.77 -1.56 -1.86
C HIS A 150 10.60 -1.62 -0.89
N MET A 151 9.49 -2.23 -1.29
CA MET A 151 8.35 -2.50 -0.41
C MET A 151 8.21 -4.00 -0.19
N LEU A 152 8.12 -4.40 1.07
CA LEU A 152 7.86 -5.75 1.50
C LEU A 152 6.53 -5.77 2.28
N LYS A 153 5.52 -6.44 1.74
CA LYS A 153 4.22 -6.57 2.40
C LYS A 153 4.16 -7.87 3.18
N ILE A 154 4.00 -7.77 4.50
CA ILE A 154 3.91 -8.95 5.38
C ILE A 154 2.63 -9.73 5.07
N ASN A 155 2.78 -11.05 4.95
CA ASN A 155 1.67 -11.97 4.82
C ASN A 155 0.95 -12.13 6.17
N THR A 156 -0.36 -12.00 6.21
CA THR A 156 -1.17 -12.19 7.43
C THR A 156 -1.07 -13.61 8.00
N GLN A 157 -0.61 -14.60 7.22
CA GLN A 157 -0.29 -15.96 7.70
C GLN A 157 0.82 -16.00 8.78
N VAL A 158 1.54 -14.89 8.99
CA VAL A 158 2.48 -14.72 10.13
C VAL A 158 1.77 -14.83 11.48
N ARG A 159 0.43 -14.77 11.50
CA ARG A 159 -0.37 -15.08 12.70
C ARG A 159 -0.26 -16.56 13.12
N GLY A 160 0.12 -17.46 12.21
CA GLY A 160 0.26 -18.89 12.48
C GLY A 160 -1.07 -19.66 12.56
N THR A 161 -0.96 -20.91 12.99
CA THR A 161 -2.12 -21.85 13.11
C THR A 161 -2.73 -21.86 14.50
N GLY A 162 -2.20 -21.06 15.45
CA GLY A 162 -2.66 -20.98 16.84
C GLY A 162 -1.87 -21.88 17.81
N GLN A 163 -0.71 -22.39 17.38
CA GLN A 163 0.20 -23.11 18.28
C GLN A 163 0.95 -22.12 19.19
N VAL A 164 1.14 -22.49 20.44
CA VAL A 164 1.79 -21.63 21.44
C VAL A 164 3.20 -21.24 21.00
N GLY A 165 3.42 -19.93 20.86
CA GLY A 165 4.71 -19.34 20.45
C GLY A 165 4.90 -19.19 18.95
N GLU A 166 4.09 -19.83 18.11
CA GLU A 166 4.24 -19.79 16.65
C GLU A 166 4.19 -18.36 16.09
N MET A 167 3.20 -17.58 16.49
CA MET A 167 3.05 -16.18 16.05
C MET A 167 4.30 -15.34 16.40
N SER A 168 4.83 -15.51 17.61
CA SER A 168 6.04 -14.81 18.07
C SER A 168 7.25 -15.14 17.20
N ASP A 169 7.43 -16.42 16.88
CA ASP A 169 8.55 -16.89 16.06
C ASP A 169 8.42 -16.41 14.61
N LEU A 170 7.22 -16.47 14.03
CA LEU A 170 6.96 -16.01 12.66
C LEU A 170 7.19 -14.49 12.52
N ILE A 171 6.70 -13.68 13.47
CA ILE A 171 6.98 -12.23 13.50
C ILE A 171 8.48 -11.99 13.62
N ALA A 172 9.17 -12.72 14.51
CA ALA A 172 10.60 -12.56 14.70
C ALA A 172 11.39 -12.88 13.44
N GLN A 173 11.03 -13.93 12.73
CA GLN A 173 11.66 -14.35 11.47
C GLN A 173 11.36 -13.36 10.34
N ALA A 174 10.12 -12.89 10.20
CA ALA A 174 9.75 -11.89 9.18
C ALA A 174 10.61 -10.62 9.32
N PHE A 175 10.73 -10.07 10.54
CA PHE A 175 11.57 -8.89 10.78
C PHE A 175 13.07 -9.17 10.56
N ALA A 176 13.55 -10.36 10.90
CA ALA A 176 14.95 -10.75 10.60
C ALA A 176 15.20 -10.78 9.09
N GLN A 177 14.27 -11.29 8.29
CA GLN A 177 14.38 -11.28 6.83
C GLN A 177 14.38 -9.84 6.27
N VAL A 178 13.56 -8.94 6.81
CA VAL A 178 13.59 -7.51 6.43
C VAL A 178 14.97 -6.90 6.70
N GLU A 179 15.55 -7.14 7.88
CA GLU A 179 16.89 -6.65 8.22
C GLU A 179 17.98 -7.21 7.26
N VAL A 180 17.90 -8.49 6.92
CA VAL A 180 18.83 -9.14 5.97
C VAL A 180 18.69 -8.49 4.59
N ARG A 181 17.46 -8.31 4.10
CA ARG A 181 17.20 -7.67 2.81
C ARG A 181 17.70 -6.24 2.78
N ALA A 182 17.39 -5.42 3.78
CA ALA A 182 17.82 -4.03 3.86
C ALA A 182 19.36 -3.89 3.86
N LYS A 183 20.07 -4.82 4.50
CA LYS A 183 21.54 -4.87 4.44
C LYS A 183 22.07 -5.20 3.05
N ALA A 184 21.41 -6.14 2.36
CA ALA A 184 21.81 -6.56 1.01
C ALA A 184 21.58 -5.47 -0.04
N LEU A 185 20.62 -4.56 0.19
CA LEU A 185 20.26 -3.47 -0.73
C LEU A 185 21.21 -2.25 -0.67
N GLY A 186 22.28 -2.32 0.15
CA GLY A 186 23.36 -1.32 0.10
C GLY A 186 22.95 0.12 0.46
N GLY A 187 21.86 0.31 1.19
CA GLY A 187 21.37 1.62 1.64
C GLY A 187 20.13 2.11 0.93
N ASP A 188 19.57 1.36 0.00
CA ASP A 188 18.24 1.66 -0.56
C ASP A 188 17.15 1.41 0.50
N PRO A 189 16.17 2.31 0.62
CA PRO A 189 15.12 2.21 1.63
C PRO A 189 14.20 1.01 1.47
N VAL A 190 13.74 0.50 2.61
CA VAL A 190 12.74 -0.56 2.70
C VAL A 190 11.50 -0.05 3.42
N LEU A 191 10.35 -0.13 2.75
CA LEU A 191 9.03 0.07 3.32
C LEU A 191 8.45 -1.28 3.72
N LEU A 192 8.31 -1.51 5.02
CA LEU A 192 7.67 -2.71 5.55
C LEU A 192 6.19 -2.45 5.74
N LEU A 193 5.34 -3.03 4.91
CA LEU A 193 3.89 -2.84 4.96
C LEU A 193 3.22 -3.98 5.73
N LEU A 194 2.42 -3.62 6.72
CA LEU A 194 1.53 -4.52 7.45
C LEU A 194 0.10 -4.02 7.29
N ASP A 195 -0.66 -4.66 6.43
CA ASP A 195 -2.09 -4.41 6.30
C ASP A 195 -2.87 -5.21 7.36
N GLU A 196 -4.04 -4.72 7.76
CA GLU A 196 -4.82 -5.29 8.86
C GLU A 196 -4.00 -5.46 10.15
N ALA A 197 -3.24 -4.43 10.52
CA ALA A 197 -2.34 -4.46 11.68
C ALA A 197 -3.05 -4.83 12.98
N ASP A 198 -4.34 -4.56 13.09
CA ASP A 198 -5.19 -5.00 14.21
C ASP A 198 -5.25 -6.52 14.35
N ALA A 199 -5.01 -7.29 13.30
CA ALA A 199 -4.95 -8.76 13.40
C ALA A 199 -3.73 -9.26 14.21
N LEU A 200 -2.60 -8.53 14.18
CA LEU A 200 -1.36 -8.87 14.88
C LEU A 200 -1.14 -8.05 16.16
N ALA A 201 -1.80 -6.91 16.28
CA ALA A 201 -1.56 -5.90 17.31
C ALA A 201 -2.83 -5.58 18.12
N VAL A 202 -3.63 -6.61 18.41
CA VAL A 202 -4.88 -6.50 19.19
C VAL A 202 -4.62 -5.91 20.58
N SER A 203 -5.51 -5.03 21.04
CA SER A 203 -5.45 -4.45 22.39
C SER A 203 -5.56 -5.49 23.48
N ARG A 204 -4.69 -5.38 24.49
CA ARG A 204 -4.66 -6.27 25.69
C ARG A 204 -5.91 -6.16 26.55
N GLU A 205 -6.71 -5.13 26.36
CA GLU A 205 -7.96 -4.88 27.09
C GLU A 205 -9.13 -5.72 26.57
N THR A 206 -8.97 -6.39 25.42
CA THR A 206 -9.99 -7.27 24.87
C THR A 206 -10.11 -8.53 25.74
N GLN A 207 -11.29 -8.78 26.32
CA GLN A 207 -11.54 -9.86 27.31
C GLN A 207 -11.24 -11.29 26.81
N GLN A 208 -11.08 -11.49 25.50
CA GLN A 208 -10.87 -12.81 24.86
C GLN A 208 -9.46 -12.97 24.29
N MET A 209 -8.49 -12.12 24.67
CA MET A 209 -7.14 -12.23 24.16
C MET A 209 -6.42 -13.47 24.69
N HIS A 210 -6.05 -14.38 23.79
CA HIS A 210 -5.28 -15.58 24.12
C HIS A 210 -3.84 -15.24 24.54
N HIS A 211 -3.21 -16.10 25.33
CA HIS A 211 -1.81 -15.92 25.78
C HIS A 211 -0.85 -15.75 24.59
N GLU A 212 -1.14 -16.38 23.48
CA GLU A 212 -0.36 -16.33 22.25
C GLU A 212 -0.39 -14.94 21.61
N ASP A 213 -1.56 -14.31 21.50
CA ASP A 213 -1.71 -12.96 20.97
C ASP A 213 -0.90 -11.94 21.78
N LYS A 214 -0.86 -12.13 23.13
CA LYS A 214 -0.01 -11.29 24.01
C LYS A 214 1.48 -11.47 23.75
N ALA A 215 1.92 -12.71 23.53
CA ALA A 215 3.31 -13.03 23.24
C ALA A 215 3.71 -12.46 21.87
N GLY A 216 2.87 -12.65 20.84
CA GLY A 216 3.04 -12.10 19.50
C GLY A 216 3.15 -10.57 19.50
N LEU A 217 2.23 -9.88 20.19
CA LEU A 217 2.27 -8.44 20.35
C LEU A 217 3.57 -7.96 21.02
N ASN A 218 4.00 -8.63 22.11
CA ASN A 218 5.25 -8.27 22.77
C ASN A 218 6.45 -8.43 21.84
N THR A 219 6.49 -9.51 21.06
CA THR A 219 7.52 -9.73 20.05
C THR A 219 7.49 -8.64 18.98
N LEU A 220 6.31 -8.28 18.48
CA LEU A 220 6.15 -7.18 17.51
C LEU A 220 6.70 -5.85 18.05
N LEU A 221 6.34 -5.49 19.28
CA LEU A 221 6.83 -4.27 19.94
C LEU A 221 8.36 -4.27 20.09
N GLN A 222 8.94 -5.41 20.51
CA GLN A 222 10.40 -5.56 20.62
C GLN A 222 11.10 -5.44 19.26
N ARG A 223 10.52 -6.01 18.19
CA ARG A 223 11.07 -5.90 16.83
C ARG A 223 11.01 -4.47 16.29
N LEU A 224 9.90 -3.76 16.54
CA LEU A 224 9.80 -2.34 16.20
C LEU A 224 10.82 -1.49 16.96
N ASP A 225 10.99 -1.71 18.26
CA ASP A 225 12.01 -1.01 19.06
C ASP A 225 13.43 -1.31 18.55
N LYS A 226 13.68 -2.54 18.09
CA LYS A 226 14.96 -2.95 17.51
C LYS A 226 15.25 -2.25 16.18
N LEU A 227 14.25 -2.02 15.30
CA LEU A 227 14.45 -1.31 14.04
C LEU A 227 15.16 0.04 14.23
N ARG A 228 14.76 0.79 15.26
CA ARG A 228 15.40 2.06 15.64
C ARG A 228 16.91 1.92 15.86
N LEU A 229 17.35 0.79 16.42
CA LEU A 229 18.75 0.56 16.79
C LEU A 229 19.61 0.09 15.61
N THR A 230 19.01 -0.47 14.56
CA THR A 230 19.73 -1.02 13.40
C THR A 230 20.35 0.06 12.53
N ARG A 231 19.83 1.29 12.56
CA ARG A 231 20.17 2.39 11.64
C ARG A 231 20.06 2.03 10.15
N LEU A 232 19.32 0.98 9.83
CA LEU A 232 18.97 0.63 8.46
C LEU A 232 17.84 1.54 7.98
N PRO A 233 17.80 1.92 6.70
CA PRO A 233 16.73 2.74 6.14
C PRO A 233 15.45 1.92 5.96
N ILE A 234 14.81 1.56 7.08
CA ILE A 234 13.58 0.79 7.12
C ILE A 234 12.50 1.64 7.78
N ALA A 235 11.34 1.76 7.16
CA ALA A 235 10.14 2.33 7.77
C ALA A 235 8.99 1.33 7.73
N ALA A 236 8.31 1.13 8.86
CA ALA A 236 7.13 0.27 8.97
C ALA A 236 5.86 1.10 8.77
N LEU A 237 4.99 0.66 7.86
CA LEU A 237 3.68 1.24 7.56
C LEU A 237 2.62 0.26 8.04
N PHE A 238 1.92 0.59 9.11
CA PHE A 238 0.83 -0.22 9.64
C PHE A 238 -0.51 0.38 9.25
N ILE A 239 -1.38 -0.46 8.68
CA ILE A 239 -2.71 -0.07 8.22
C ILE A 239 -3.74 -0.78 9.07
N THR A 240 -4.74 -0.04 9.54
CA THR A 240 -5.88 -0.64 10.24
C THR A 240 -7.19 0.04 9.87
N ASN A 241 -8.24 -0.77 9.76
CA ASN A 241 -9.62 -0.33 9.62
C ASN A 241 -10.35 -0.29 10.98
N ARG A 242 -9.66 -0.71 12.07
CA ARG A 242 -10.17 -0.80 13.43
C ARG A 242 -9.20 -0.12 14.40
N PRO A 243 -9.09 1.20 14.35
CA PRO A 243 -8.14 1.92 15.18
C PRO A 243 -8.33 1.67 16.69
N GLU A 244 -9.55 1.41 17.11
CA GLU A 244 -9.90 1.09 18.50
C GLU A 244 -9.43 -0.30 18.94
N ALA A 245 -9.22 -1.23 18.00
CA ALA A 245 -8.71 -2.57 18.29
C ALA A 245 -7.19 -2.61 18.45
N LEU A 246 -6.49 -1.56 18.00
CA LEU A 246 -5.03 -1.50 18.04
C LEU A 246 -4.52 -1.20 19.45
N ASP A 247 -3.52 -1.98 19.90
CA ASP A 247 -2.92 -1.77 21.23
C ASP A 247 -2.31 -0.36 21.37
N PRO A 248 -2.60 0.37 22.47
CA PRO A 248 -2.06 1.71 22.71
C PRO A 248 -0.54 1.80 22.67
N ALA A 249 0.19 0.70 22.96
CA ALA A 249 1.63 0.67 22.90
C ALA A 249 2.18 0.81 21.47
N ILE A 250 1.44 0.37 20.45
CA ILE A 250 1.77 0.59 19.04
C ILE A 250 1.63 2.09 18.72
N ARG A 251 0.50 2.72 19.07
CA ARG A 251 0.27 4.15 18.83
C ARG A 251 1.34 5.04 19.45
N ARG A 252 1.75 4.74 20.70
CA ARG A 252 2.81 5.52 21.40
C ARG A 252 4.16 5.45 20.69
N ARG A 253 4.40 4.44 19.85
CA ARG A 253 5.63 4.26 19.09
C ARG A 253 5.59 4.91 17.72
N ALA A 254 4.41 5.20 17.21
CA ALA A 254 4.26 5.79 15.89
C ALA A 254 4.95 7.15 15.81
N ALA A 255 5.75 7.34 14.78
CA ALA A 255 6.34 8.61 14.43
C ALA A 255 5.28 9.54 13.83
N LEU A 256 4.35 8.97 13.06
CA LEU A 256 3.21 9.66 12.46
C LEU A 256 1.97 8.76 12.57
N ASP A 257 0.83 9.39 12.89
CA ASP A 257 -0.50 8.77 12.83
C ASP A 257 -1.35 9.59 11.84
N LEU A 258 -1.82 8.92 10.77
CA LEU A 258 -2.63 9.52 9.71
C LEU A 258 -4.03 8.91 9.74
N HIS A 259 -4.99 9.75 10.05
CA HIS A 259 -6.41 9.36 10.06
C HIS A 259 -7.08 9.66 8.72
N PHE A 260 -7.63 8.61 8.08
CA PHE A 260 -8.34 8.67 6.80
C PHE A 260 -9.84 8.70 7.03
N ALA A 261 -10.42 9.87 6.95
CA ALA A 261 -11.86 10.05 7.00
C ALA A 261 -12.52 9.75 5.63
N ARG A 262 -13.82 9.49 5.64
CA ARG A 262 -14.61 9.44 4.41
C ARG A 262 -14.61 10.80 3.73
N PRO A 263 -14.62 10.83 2.38
CA PRO A 263 -14.52 12.07 1.63
C PRO A 263 -15.73 12.98 1.86
N GLY A 264 -15.48 14.27 2.07
CA GLY A 264 -16.48 15.32 2.09
C GLY A 264 -17.09 15.57 0.70
N ASP A 265 -18.05 16.47 0.63
CA ASP A 265 -18.82 16.77 -0.59
C ASP A 265 -17.90 17.22 -1.75
N ASP A 266 -16.97 18.10 -1.49
CA ASP A 266 -15.98 18.62 -2.43
C ASP A 266 -15.05 17.52 -2.97
N ILE A 267 -14.61 16.62 -2.11
CA ILE A 267 -13.75 15.50 -2.51
C ILE A 267 -14.55 14.47 -3.31
N ARG A 268 -15.80 14.17 -2.93
CA ARG A 268 -16.66 13.27 -3.72
C ARG A 268 -16.93 13.85 -5.11
N ALA A 269 -17.18 15.15 -5.20
CA ALA A 269 -17.31 15.84 -6.50
C ALA A 269 -16.03 15.69 -7.34
N ARG A 270 -14.87 15.94 -6.76
CA ARG A 270 -13.57 15.79 -7.45
C ARG A 270 -13.34 14.35 -7.93
N ILE A 271 -13.63 13.35 -7.08
CA ILE A 271 -13.49 11.93 -7.46
C ILE A 271 -14.36 11.63 -8.69
N LEU A 272 -15.63 12.04 -8.68
CA LEU A 272 -16.55 11.81 -9.80
C LEU A 272 -16.06 12.49 -11.09
N LEU A 273 -15.72 13.78 -11.01
CA LEU A 273 -15.24 14.56 -12.16
C LEU A 273 -13.95 13.99 -12.77
N THR A 274 -13.03 13.53 -11.93
CA THR A 274 -11.74 12.99 -12.40
C THR A 274 -11.82 11.55 -12.89
N SER A 275 -12.82 10.79 -12.43
CA SER A 275 -12.96 9.38 -12.79
C SER A 275 -13.69 9.16 -14.13
N VAL A 276 -14.54 10.09 -14.56
CA VAL A 276 -15.29 10.00 -15.82
C VAL A 276 -15.30 11.34 -16.58
N PRO A 277 -14.12 11.89 -16.93
CA PRO A 277 -14.02 13.20 -17.57
C PRO A 277 -14.70 13.25 -18.93
N GLU A 278 -14.85 12.08 -19.60
CA GLU A 278 -15.50 11.95 -20.90
C GLU A 278 -17.00 12.26 -20.84
N LEU A 279 -17.66 12.05 -19.70
CA LEU A 279 -19.07 12.35 -19.52
C LEU A 279 -19.38 13.85 -19.39
N ARG A 280 -18.37 14.68 -19.12
CA ARG A 280 -18.48 16.14 -19.01
C ARG A 280 -19.63 16.54 -18.07
N LEU A 281 -19.64 15.96 -16.87
CA LEU A 281 -20.68 16.20 -15.86
C LEU A 281 -20.90 17.70 -15.64
N GLY A 282 -22.13 18.14 -15.77
CA GLY A 282 -22.53 19.51 -15.47
C GLY A 282 -22.67 19.76 -13.95
N GLU A 283 -22.69 21.02 -13.54
CA GLU A 283 -22.75 21.42 -12.13
C GLU A 283 -23.96 20.84 -11.40
N ALA A 284 -25.14 20.86 -12.05
CA ALA A 284 -26.37 20.30 -11.48
C ALA A 284 -26.28 18.78 -11.26
N GLU A 285 -25.64 18.07 -12.20
CA GLU A 285 -25.46 16.61 -12.14
C GLU A 285 -24.47 16.21 -11.05
N VAL A 286 -23.37 16.94 -10.92
CA VAL A 286 -22.39 16.75 -9.84
C VAL A 286 -23.06 17.01 -8.48
N THR A 287 -23.84 18.08 -8.36
CA THR A 287 -24.56 18.41 -7.12
C THR A 287 -25.52 17.30 -6.73
N GLU A 288 -26.29 16.75 -7.69
CA GLU A 288 -27.21 15.64 -7.43
C GLU A 288 -26.46 14.36 -7.02
N LEU A 289 -25.36 14.00 -7.71
CA LEU A 289 -24.56 12.84 -7.37
C LEU A 289 -23.94 12.98 -5.96
N VAL A 290 -23.42 14.15 -5.62
CA VAL A 290 -22.85 14.44 -4.29
C VAL A 290 -23.95 14.33 -3.22
N ARG A 291 -25.15 14.86 -3.49
CA ARG A 291 -26.29 14.73 -2.58
C ARG A 291 -26.67 13.26 -2.35
N LEU A 292 -26.83 12.47 -3.43
CA LEU A 292 -27.20 11.06 -3.38
C LEU A 292 -26.19 10.18 -2.66
N THR A 293 -24.90 10.52 -2.75
CA THR A 293 -23.80 9.79 -2.11
C THR A 293 -23.41 10.36 -0.74
N GLY A 294 -24.10 11.42 -0.31
CA GLY A 294 -23.84 12.13 0.94
C GLY A 294 -24.54 11.53 2.16
N PRO A 295 -24.17 11.97 3.37
CA PRO A 295 -24.75 11.45 4.62
C PRO A 295 -26.21 11.89 4.81
N ASN A 296 -26.65 12.96 4.17
CA ASN A 296 -28.00 13.51 4.31
C ASN A 296 -29.05 12.77 3.46
N GLU A 297 -28.62 11.90 2.55
CA GLU A 297 -29.55 11.03 1.81
C GLU A 297 -30.12 9.97 2.77
N PRO A 298 -31.45 9.84 2.90
CA PRO A 298 -32.08 8.98 3.92
C PRO A 298 -31.61 7.53 3.90
N LYS A 299 -31.43 6.96 2.72
CA LYS A 299 -30.92 5.57 2.55
C LYS A 299 -29.51 5.36 3.09
N ASN A 300 -28.70 6.40 3.14
CA ASN A 300 -27.31 6.35 3.57
C ASN A 300 -27.17 6.36 5.11
N LYS A 301 -28.25 6.59 5.85
CA LYS A 301 -28.30 6.49 7.33
C LYS A 301 -27.23 7.33 8.03
N GLY A 302 -26.92 8.50 7.50
CA GLY A 302 -25.90 9.40 8.05
C GLY A 302 -24.45 9.07 7.63
N VAL A 303 -24.26 8.11 6.73
CA VAL A 303 -22.93 7.63 6.31
C VAL A 303 -22.69 8.02 4.86
N PRO A 304 -21.67 8.83 4.54
CA PRO A 304 -21.34 9.16 3.16
C PRO A 304 -20.61 7.99 2.48
N PHE A 305 -20.62 7.95 1.15
CA PHE A 305 -19.86 7.01 0.35
C PHE A 305 -18.35 7.23 0.55
N THR A 306 -17.60 6.14 0.56
CA THR A 306 -16.12 6.15 0.53
C THR A 306 -15.61 6.40 -0.89
N ALA A 307 -14.31 6.64 -1.05
CA ALA A 307 -13.69 6.71 -2.37
C ALA A 307 -13.92 5.42 -3.17
N SER A 308 -13.73 4.25 -2.53
CA SER A 308 -13.97 2.94 -3.13
C SER A 308 -15.46 2.71 -3.47
N ASP A 309 -16.40 3.21 -2.65
CA ASP A 309 -17.83 3.16 -3.01
C ASP A 309 -18.11 3.86 -4.34
N LEU A 310 -17.44 4.98 -4.59
CA LEU A 310 -17.56 5.72 -5.85
C LEU A 310 -16.87 5.01 -7.01
N THR A 311 -15.57 4.66 -6.85
CA THR A 311 -14.73 4.15 -7.95
C THR A 311 -14.94 2.68 -8.27
N ASP A 312 -15.17 1.84 -7.25
CA ASP A 312 -15.16 0.37 -7.41
C ASP A 312 -16.56 -0.22 -7.38
N ARG A 313 -17.58 0.57 -6.96
CA ARG A 313 -18.96 0.11 -6.89
C ARG A 313 -19.89 0.93 -7.79
N LEU A 314 -19.98 2.25 -7.61
CA LEU A 314 -20.92 3.11 -8.34
C LEU A 314 -20.57 3.18 -9.83
N LEU A 315 -19.35 3.58 -10.18
CA LEU A 315 -18.95 3.72 -11.58
C LEU A 315 -19.01 2.39 -12.34
N PRO A 316 -18.50 1.25 -11.81
CA PRO A 316 -18.65 -0.04 -12.48
C PRO A 316 -20.10 -0.52 -12.58
N ALA A 317 -20.98 -0.17 -11.63
CA ALA A 317 -22.40 -0.51 -11.71
C ALA A 317 -23.07 0.24 -12.86
N ALA A 318 -22.85 1.54 -12.98
CA ALA A 318 -23.35 2.35 -14.10
C ALA A 318 -22.83 1.84 -15.46
N LEU A 319 -21.53 1.54 -15.53
CA LEU A 319 -20.91 0.98 -16.74
C LEU A 319 -21.56 -0.36 -17.16
N ARG A 320 -21.78 -1.27 -16.21
CA ARG A 320 -22.45 -2.56 -16.48
C ARG A 320 -23.85 -2.37 -17.02
N CYS A 321 -24.61 -1.41 -16.50
CA CYS A 321 -25.97 -1.11 -16.98
C CYS A 321 -25.93 -0.69 -18.45
N ALA A 322 -25.17 0.34 -18.79
CA ALA A 322 -25.03 0.82 -20.17
C ALA A 322 -24.49 -0.25 -21.12
N TYR A 323 -23.49 -1.02 -20.68
CA TYR A 323 -22.90 -2.10 -21.49
C TYR A 323 -23.89 -3.23 -21.78
N SER A 324 -24.72 -3.62 -20.79
CA SER A 324 -25.72 -4.68 -20.97
C SER A 324 -26.78 -4.29 -22.00
N GLU A 325 -27.14 -3.02 -22.04
CA GLU A 325 -28.09 -2.44 -23.00
C GLU A 325 -27.46 -2.04 -24.35
N ARG A 326 -26.14 -2.27 -24.52
CA ARG A 326 -25.40 -1.95 -25.75
C ARG A 326 -25.51 -0.48 -26.18
N ARG A 327 -25.56 0.43 -25.20
CA ARG A 327 -25.60 1.89 -25.43
C ARG A 327 -24.45 2.62 -24.74
N ALA A 328 -24.29 3.88 -25.05
CA ALA A 328 -23.30 4.74 -24.38
C ALA A 328 -23.63 4.89 -22.89
N LEU A 329 -22.58 4.98 -22.08
CA LEU A 329 -22.69 5.39 -20.67
C LEU A 329 -23.14 6.84 -20.61
N ASP A 330 -24.15 7.12 -19.79
CA ASP A 330 -24.75 8.45 -19.59
C ASP A 330 -24.74 8.81 -18.11
N VAL A 331 -24.79 10.09 -17.78
CA VAL A 331 -24.84 10.56 -16.39
C VAL A 331 -26.08 10.02 -15.65
N ARG A 332 -27.18 9.77 -16.35
CA ARG A 332 -28.39 9.17 -15.76
C ARG A 332 -28.10 7.78 -15.17
N ASP A 333 -27.20 7.01 -15.78
CA ASP A 333 -26.80 5.71 -15.23
C ASP A 333 -26.11 5.87 -13.87
N LEU A 334 -25.26 6.88 -13.73
CA LEU A 334 -24.61 7.17 -12.46
C LEU A 334 -25.63 7.58 -11.39
N ILE A 335 -26.56 8.46 -11.76
CA ILE A 335 -27.61 8.94 -10.84
C ILE A 335 -28.52 7.79 -10.39
N GLU A 336 -28.96 6.93 -11.31
CA GLU A 336 -29.80 5.77 -10.99
C GLU A 336 -29.07 4.79 -10.07
N GLN A 337 -27.83 4.46 -10.38
CA GLN A 337 -27.03 3.58 -9.52
C GLN A 337 -26.74 4.24 -8.16
N ALA A 338 -26.49 5.56 -8.13
CA ALA A 338 -26.33 6.29 -6.88
C ALA A 338 -27.60 6.27 -6.02
N ARG A 339 -28.79 6.19 -6.61
CA ARG A 339 -30.06 6.02 -5.88
C ARG A 339 -30.25 4.60 -5.32
N MET A 340 -29.71 3.58 -5.96
CA MET A 340 -29.87 2.18 -5.58
C MET A 340 -28.83 1.72 -4.54
N LEU A 341 -27.58 2.15 -4.69
CA LEU A 341 -26.47 1.70 -3.84
C LEU A 341 -26.54 2.34 -2.44
N GLU A 342 -26.24 1.54 -1.42
CA GLU A 342 -25.95 2.01 -0.07
C GLU A 342 -24.45 2.12 0.16
N PRO A 343 -23.99 3.05 1.02
CA PRO A 343 -22.56 3.16 1.35
C PRO A 343 -22.07 1.92 2.11
N THR A 344 -20.79 1.64 1.99
CA THR A 344 -20.13 0.64 2.83
C THR A 344 -20.36 1.00 4.31
N PRO A 345 -20.86 0.08 5.14
CA PRO A 345 -21.13 0.36 6.55
C PRO A 345 -19.84 0.71 7.31
N ILE A 346 -19.95 1.53 8.35
CA ILE A 346 -18.85 1.80 9.27
C ILE A 346 -18.64 0.54 10.13
N LEU A 347 -17.41 0.02 10.15
CA LEU A 347 -17.05 -1.07 11.04
C LEU A 347 -17.02 -0.55 12.49
N ARG A 348 -18.08 -0.79 13.26
CA ARG A 348 -18.09 -0.54 14.71
C ARG A 348 -17.89 -1.86 15.41
N MET A 349 -17.09 -1.89 16.46
CA MET A 349 -17.11 -3.00 17.40
C MET A 349 -18.48 -3.02 18.09
N ILE A 350 -19.16 -4.16 18.04
CA ILE A 350 -20.39 -4.44 18.79
C ILE A 350 -19.98 -4.85 20.20
#